data_3d00422d63e41201b7a4b6df99c5f58f
#
_entry.id   3d00422d63e41201b7a4b6df99c5f58f
#
_cell.length_a   1.000
_cell.length_b   1.000
_cell.length_c   1.000
_cell.angle_alpha   90.00
_cell.angle_beta   90.00
_cell.angle_gamma   90.00
#
_symmetry.space_group_name_H-M   'P 1'
#
loop_
_entity.id
_entity.type
_entity.pdbx_description
1 polymer ?
#
loop_
_entity_poly.entity_id
_entity_poly.type
_entity_poly.pdbx_seq_one_letter_code
_entity_poly.pdbx_strand_id
1 'polypeptide(L)'
;MKKLLFLTFLLIYSFNSSAHMAHYNKFNKIEMEILRDGEVIGYNYYFFKKDGEDTTVTNQLKFTVKLFGATIFEVESFGEEKYIKDKLISYNSKTRQNKKDKYVQLKFNENENEYDIKGSSYTGSASLENIIGNWWSHKILQTN
;
A
#
# COMPACT_ATOMS: atom_id res chain seq x y z
N MET A 1 -6.64 19.00 45.78
CA MET A 1 -6.62 19.76 44.53
C MET A 1 -5.37 19.55 43.68
N LYS A 2 -4.12 19.55 44.21
CA LYS A 2 -2.89 19.36 43.41
C LYS A 2 -2.79 17.99 42.71
N LYS A 3 -3.33 16.91 43.30
CA LYS A 3 -3.33 15.56 42.69
C LYS A 3 -4.31 15.42 41.51
N LEU A 4 -5.41 16.18 41.52
CA LEU A 4 -6.38 16.17 40.42
C LEU A 4 -5.84 16.90 39.21
N LEU A 5 -5.05 17.96 39.41
CA LEU A 5 -4.43 18.74 38.33
C LEU A 5 -3.35 17.92 37.57
N PHE A 6 -2.65 17.03 38.30
CA PHE A 6 -1.63 16.17 37.72
C PHE A 6 -2.27 15.07 36.84
N LEU A 7 -3.43 14.54 37.25
CA LEU A 7 -4.15 13.52 36.48
C LEU A 7 -4.73 14.09 35.18
N THR A 8 -5.20 15.35 35.21
CA THR A 8 -5.72 16.05 34.00
C THR A 8 -4.60 16.36 33.00
N PHE A 9 -3.38 16.64 33.48
CA PHE A 9 -2.23 16.90 32.62
C PHE A 9 -1.74 15.64 31.89
N LEU A 10 -1.93 14.45 32.50
CA LEU A 10 -1.57 13.16 31.85
C LEU A 10 -2.55 12.78 30.72
N LEU A 11 -3.79 13.24 30.75
CA LEU A 11 -4.81 12.96 29.74
C LEU A 11 -4.67 13.83 28.47
N ILE A 12 -3.87 14.91 28.51
CA ILE A 12 -3.69 15.83 27.37
C ILE A 12 -2.53 15.40 26.47
N TYR A 13 -1.67 14.47 26.90
CA TYR A 13 -0.68 13.85 26.04
C TYR A 13 -1.32 12.80 25.14
N SER A 14 -2.15 13.23 24.21
CA SER A 14 -2.51 12.44 23.03
C SER A 14 -1.24 12.30 22.20
N PHE A 15 -0.54 11.19 22.34
CA PHE A 15 0.52 10.82 21.42
C PHE A 15 -0.11 10.69 20.04
N ASN A 16 0.15 11.67 19.17
CA ASN A 16 -0.10 11.51 17.75
C ASN A 16 0.78 10.35 17.28
N SER A 17 0.20 9.17 17.22
CA SER A 17 0.86 7.98 16.72
C SER A 17 1.03 8.10 15.20
N SER A 18 2.05 8.80 14.76
CA SER A 18 2.51 8.82 13.37
C SER A 18 3.28 7.52 13.08
N ALA A 19 2.59 6.38 13.16
CA ALA A 19 3.26 5.09 13.22
C ALA A 19 3.29 4.31 11.90
N HIS A 20 2.89 4.87 10.76
CA HIS A 20 2.55 4.03 9.63
C HIS A 20 3.73 3.46 8.84
N MET A 21 4.79 4.23 8.63
CA MET A 21 6.01 3.73 8.00
C MET A 21 7.07 3.25 9.00
N ALA A 22 6.99 3.70 10.26
CA ALA A 22 7.98 3.38 11.29
C ALA A 22 8.06 1.88 11.62
N HIS A 23 6.97 1.14 11.52
CA HIS A 23 6.96 -0.31 11.74
C HIS A 23 7.80 -1.08 10.73
N TYR A 24 7.88 -0.59 9.49
CA TYR A 24 8.64 -1.22 8.41
C TYR A 24 10.08 -0.71 8.32
N ASN A 25 10.51 0.17 9.27
CA ASN A 25 11.85 0.73 9.27
C ASN A 25 12.96 -0.32 9.40
N LYS A 26 12.65 -1.48 9.94
CA LYS A 26 13.58 -2.60 10.13
C LYS A 26 13.55 -3.62 9.00
N PHE A 27 12.56 -3.54 8.11
CA PHE A 27 12.41 -4.49 7.01
C PHE A 27 12.82 -3.84 5.70
N ASN A 28 13.55 -4.58 4.89
CA ASN A 28 13.84 -4.23 3.50
C ASN A 28 13.01 -5.07 2.52
N LYS A 29 12.33 -6.12 3.04
CA LYS A 29 11.49 -7.03 2.24
C LYS A 29 10.38 -7.65 3.09
N ILE A 30 9.20 -7.83 2.47
CA ILE A 30 8.11 -8.67 2.97
C ILE A 30 7.78 -9.69 1.87
N GLU A 31 7.69 -10.96 2.25
CA GLU A 31 7.33 -12.06 1.37
C GLU A 31 6.04 -12.69 1.87
N MET A 32 5.06 -12.82 0.97
CA MET A 32 3.77 -13.43 1.25
C MET A 32 3.51 -14.55 0.23
N GLU A 33 3.07 -15.69 0.72
CA GLU A 33 2.52 -16.74 -0.13
C GLU A 33 1.02 -16.51 -0.33
N ILE A 34 0.54 -16.82 -1.53
CA ILE A 34 -0.88 -16.80 -1.84
C ILE A 34 -1.34 -18.25 -1.85
N LEU A 35 -2.24 -18.58 -0.93
CA LEU A 35 -2.74 -19.93 -0.78
C LEU A 35 -4.19 -20.03 -1.28
N ARG A 36 -4.51 -21.17 -1.87
CA ARG A 36 -5.88 -21.58 -2.18
C ARG A 36 -6.04 -23.04 -1.77
N ASP A 37 -7.00 -23.31 -0.92
CA ASP A 37 -7.29 -24.66 -0.40
C ASP A 37 -6.06 -25.35 0.24
N GLY A 38 -5.18 -24.53 0.87
CA GLY A 38 -3.95 -25.00 1.50
C GLY A 38 -2.73 -25.13 0.57
N GLU A 39 -2.90 -24.95 -0.73
CA GLU A 39 -1.82 -25.01 -1.71
C GLU A 39 -1.31 -23.61 -2.08
N VAL A 40 0.01 -23.47 -2.24
CA VAL A 40 0.63 -22.23 -2.71
C VAL A 40 0.36 -22.07 -4.21
N ILE A 41 -0.38 -21.03 -4.58
CA ILE A 41 -0.71 -20.71 -5.97
C ILE A 41 0.07 -19.52 -6.51
N GLY A 42 0.81 -18.82 -5.65
CA GLY A 42 1.60 -17.64 -6.02
C GLY A 42 2.25 -16.94 -4.86
N TYR A 43 2.82 -15.78 -5.15
CA TYR A 43 3.60 -14.98 -4.22
C TYR A 43 3.32 -13.50 -4.40
N ASN A 44 3.48 -12.74 -3.30
CA ASN A 44 3.42 -11.29 -3.28
C ASN A 44 4.61 -10.76 -2.48
N TYR A 45 5.51 -10.06 -3.14
CA TYR A 45 6.73 -9.53 -2.55
C TYR A 45 6.67 -8.00 -2.50
N TYR A 46 7.12 -7.42 -1.38
CA TYR A 46 7.33 -5.99 -1.21
C TYR A 46 8.79 -5.74 -0.86
N PHE A 47 9.41 -4.78 -1.53
CA PHE A 47 10.79 -4.34 -1.27
C PHE A 47 10.76 -2.87 -0.88
N PHE A 48 11.45 -2.54 0.20
CA PHE A 48 11.51 -1.20 0.76
C PHE A 48 12.90 -0.62 0.57
N LYS A 49 13.02 0.46 -0.19
CA LYS A 49 14.26 1.23 -0.35
C LYS A 49 14.07 2.58 0.30
N LYS A 50 14.95 2.93 1.23
CA LYS A 50 14.94 4.21 1.94
C LYS A 50 16.16 5.02 1.57
N ASP A 51 15.92 6.33 1.42
CA ASP A 51 16.96 7.32 1.15
C ASP A 51 16.58 8.63 1.86
N GLY A 52 17.10 8.80 3.08
CA GLY A 52 16.70 9.91 3.95
C GLY A 52 15.21 9.86 4.32
N GLU A 53 14.47 10.90 3.94
CA GLU A 53 13.01 11.00 4.16
C GLU A 53 12.19 10.29 3.06
N ASP A 54 12.85 9.89 1.98
CA ASP A 54 12.22 9.23 0.83
C ASP A 54 12.14 7.71 1.07
N THR A 55 11.00 7.15 0.74
CA THR A 55 10.82 5.70 0.74
C THR A 55 10.18 5.27 -0.58
N THR A 56 10.82 4.32 -1.25
CA THR A 56 10.25 3.64 -2.41
C THR A 56 9.85 2.23 -2.01
N VAL A 57 8.61 1.86 -2.28
CA VAL A 57 8.10 0.50 -2.08
C VAL A 57 7.80 -0.09 -3.45
N THR A 58 8.46 -1.19 -3.81
CA THR A 58 8.14 -1.94 -5.02
C THR A 58 7.40 -3.21 -4.67
N ASN A 59 6.39 -3.55 -5.45
CA ASN A 59 5.58 -4.73 -5.29
C ASN A 59 5.69 -5.63 -6.51
N GLN A 60 5.83 -6.94 -6.27
CA GLN A 60 5.81 -7.97 -7.30
C GLN A 60 4.82 -9.05 -6.89
N LEU A 61 3.72 -9.16 -7.63
CA LEU A 61 2.66 -10.12 -7.41
C LEU A 61 2.59 -11.08 -8.60
N LYS A 62 2.54 -12.38 -8.31
CA LYS A 62 2.28 -13.39 -9.33
C LYS A 62 1.52 -14.57 -8.74
N PHE A 63 0.40 -14.94 -9.36
CA PHE A 63 -0.29 -16.16 -9.01
C PHE A 63 -1.06 -16.74 -10.18
N THR A 64 -1.32 -18.05 -10.10
CA THR A 64 -2.02 -18.80 -11.12
C THR A 64 -3.04 -19.74 -10.47
N VAL A 65 -4.28 -19.67 -10.92
CA VAL A 65 -5.35 -20.61 -10.53
C VAL A 65 -5.53 -21.64 -11.62
N LYS A 66 -5.45 -22.91 -11.25
CA LYS A 66 -5.68 -24.04 -12.14
C LYS A 66 -6.95 -24.80 -11.76
N LEU A 67 -7.63 -25.35 -12.73
CA LEU A 67 -8.75 -26.26 -12.56
C LEU A 67 -8.54 -27.45 -13.50
N PHE A 68 -8.50 -28.67 -12.96
CA PHE A 68 -8.20 -29.90 -13.71
C PHE A 68 -6.91 -29.80 -14.56
N GLY A 69 -5.87 -29.15 -14.00
CA GLY A 69 -4.59 -28.95 -14.69
C GLY A 69 -4.54 -27.78 -15.68
N ALA A 70 -5.68 -27.24 -16.09
CA ALA A 70 -5.74 -26.08 -16.99
C ALA A 70 -5.69 -24.76 -16.21
N THR A 71 -4.90 -23.78 -16.68
CA THR A 71 -4.88 -22.43 -16.12
C THR A 71 -6.18 -21.71 -16.49
N ILE A 72 -6.98 -21.33 -15.48
CA ILE A 72 -8.23 -20.60 -15.63
C ILE A 72 -8.10 -19.12 -15.27
N PHE A 73 -7.10 -18.76 -14.45
CA PHE A 73 -6.84 -17.39 -14.07
C PHE A 73 -5.36 -17.21 -13.74
N GLU A 74 -4.76 -16.14 -14.25
CA GLU A 74 -3.38 -15.76 -13.96
C GLU A 74 -3.26 -14.25 -13.78
N VAL A 75 -2.42 -13.84 -12.84
CA VAL A 75 -2.07 -12.44 -12.61
C VAL A 75 -0.57 -12.33 -12.42
N GLU A 76 0.02 -11.35 -13.08
CA GLU A 76 1.37 -10.86 -12.86
C GLU A 76 1.32 -9.34 -12.77
N SER A 77 1.79 -8.78 -11.66
CA SER A 77 1.73 -7.34 -11.41
C SER A 77 3.05 -6.84 -10.85
N PHE A 78 3.42 -5.65 -11.28
CA PHE A 78 4.51 -4.86 -10.72
C PHE A 78 3.96 -3.49 -10.33
N GLY A 79 4.25 -3.04 -9.11
CA GLY A 79 3.88 -1.73 -8.58
C GLY A 79 5.07 -1.00 -7.98
N GLU A 80 5.05 0.31 -8.02
CA GLU A 80 6.00 1.20 -7.36
C GLU A 80 5.26 2.33 -6.67
N GLU A 81 5.49 2.51 -5.38
CA GLU A 81 5.01 3.61 -4.55
C GLU A 81 6.18 4.46 -4.11
N LYS A 82 6.02 5.79 -4.16
CA LYS A 82 7.00 6.74 -3.65
C LYS A 82 6.39 7.58 -2.56
N TYR A 83 7.07 7.63 -1.44
CA TYR A 83 6.68 8.39 -0.26
C TYR A 83 7.75 9.41 0.08
N ILE A 84 7.33 10.60 0.54
CA ILE A 84 8.17 11.61 1.18
C ILE A 84 7.54 11.90 2.53
N LYS A 85 8.28 11.70 3.64
CA LYS A 85 7.77 11.89 5.01
C LYS A 85 6.42 11.17 5.24
N ASP A 86 6.34 9.91 4.86
CA ASP A 86 5.14 9.07 4.99
C ASP A 86 3.93 9.50 4.13
N LYS A 87 4.06 10.57 3.33
CA LYS A 87 3.05 10.98 2.36
C LYS A 87 3.29 10.28 1.03
N LEU A 88 2.28 9.62 0.50
CA LEU A 88 2.35 9.05 -0.85
C LEU A 88 2.42 10.18 -1.88
N ILE A 89 3.43 10.16 -2.73
CA ILE A 89 3.64 11.14 -3.80
C ILE A 89 3.25 10.56 -5.15
N SER A 90 3.54 9.29 -5.38
CA SER A 90 3.13 8.62 -6.61
C SER A 90 2.98 7.12 -6.42
N TYR A 91 2.09 6.54 -7.22
CA TYR A 91 1.95 5.11 -7.40
C TYR A 91 1.85 4.78 -8.89
N ASN A 92 2.62 3.82 -9.34
CA ASN A 92 2.58 3.32 -10.70
C ASN A 92 2.46 1.80 -10.65
N SER A 93 1.54 1.22 -11.40
CA SER A 93 1.44 -0.22 -11.54
C SER A 93 1.19 -0.66 -12.97
N LYS A 94 1.69 -1.84 -13.28
CA LYS A 94 1.38 -2.59 -14.49
C LYS A 94 0.96 -3.99 -14.09
N THR A 95 -0.18 -4.43 -14.58
CA THR A 95 -0.75 -5.74 -14.26
C THR A 95 -1.13 -6.45 -15.54
N ARG A 96 -0.67 -7.68 -15.69
CA ARG A 96 -1.14 -8.60 -16.73
C ARG A 96 -2.09 -9.61 -16.10
N GLN A 97 -3.35 -9.55 -16.51
CA GLN A 97 -4.41 -10.45 -16.02
C GLN A 97 -5.02 -11.19 -17.20
N ASN A 98 -4.88 -12.51 -17.23
CA ASN A 98 -5.38 -13.36 -18.34
C ASN A 98 -5.00 -12.78 -19.72
N LYS A 99 -3.72 -12.45 -19.92
CA LYS A 99 -3.16 -11.86 -21.15
C LYS A 99 -3.63 -10.43 -21.47
N LYS A 100 -4.38 -9.76 -20.58
CA LYS A 100 -4.79 -8.35 -20.73
C LYS A 100 -3.89 -7.48 -19.88
N ASP A 101 -3.26 -6.50 -20.49
CA ASP A 101 -2.42 -5.53 -19.79
C ASP A 101 -3.30 -4.40 -19.25
N LYS A 102 -3.07 -4.05 -17.99
CA LYS A 102 -3.71 -2.97 -17.25
C LYS A 102 -2.65 -2.11 -16.58
N TYR A 103 -2.97 -0.85 -16.33
CA TYR A 103 -2.08 0.04 -15.60
C TYR A 103 -2.87 0.99 -14.71
N VAL A 104 -2.19 1.49 -13.67
CA VAL A 104 -2.63 2.62 -12.86
C VAL A 104 -1.43 3.53 -12.64
N GLN A 105 -1.64 4.82 -12.79
CA GLN A 105 -0.73 5.90 -12.43
C GLN A 105 -1.48 6.83 -11.50
N LEU A 106 -0.91 7.09 -10.35
CA LEU A 106 -1.43 8.04 -9.37
C LEU A 106 -0.31 9.01 -9.02
N LYS A 107 -0.63 10.29 -8.97
CA LYS A 107 0.31 11.34 -8.61
C LYS A 107 -0.38 12.35 -7.67
N PHE A 108 0.32 12.73 -6.61
CA PHE A 108 -0.13 13.81 -5.76
C PHE A 108 -0.07 15.15 -6.53
N ASN A 109 -1.21 15.87 -6.53
CA ASN A 109 -1.38 17.19 -7.08
C ASN A 109 -1.35 18.22 -5.94
N GLU A 110 -0.27 18.98 -5.84
CA GLU A 110 -0.09 19.96 -4.75
C GLU A 110 -1.09 21.13 -4.85
N ASN A 111 -1.49 21.52 -6.07
CA ASN A 111 -2.37 22.68 -6.28
C ASN A 111 -3.79 22.39 -5.81
N GLU A 112 -4.30 21.20 -6.10
CA GLU A 112 -5.67 20.76 -5.76
C GLU A 112 -5.72 20.03 -4.41
N ASN A 113 -4.55 19.67 -3.84
CA ASN A 113 -4.41 18.86 -2.63
C ASN A 113 -5.16 17.53 -2.71
N GLU A 114 -5.06 16.86 -3.86
CA GLU A 114 -5.67 15.57 -4.15
C GLU A 114 -4.73 14.68 -4.97
N TYR A 115 -5.17 13.48 -5.29
CA TYR A 115 -4.46 12.59 -6.21
C TYR A 115 -5.07 12.66 -7.61
N ASP A 116 -4.26 12.91 -8.63
CA ASP A 116 -4.60 12.65 -10.03
C ASP A 116 -4.42 11.17 -10.32
N ILE A 117 -5.41 10.54 -10.93
CA ILE A 117 -5.41 9.11 -11.25
C ILE A 117 -5.61 8.94 -12.74
N LYS A 118 -4.75 8.11 -13.37
CA LYS A 118 -4.88 7.66 -14.75
C LYS A 118 -4.68 6.16 -14.81
N GLY A 119 -5.67 5.43 -15.27
CA GLY A 119 -5.60 3.98 -15.36
C GLY A 119 -6.41 3.41 -16.50
N SER A 120 -6.27 2.10 -16.72
CA SER A 120 -6.99 1.38 -17.80
C SER A 120 -8.50 1.41 -17.66
N SER A 121 -9.03 1.62 -16.44
CA SER A 121 -10.47 1.57 -16.17
C SER A 121 -11.02 2.85 -15.56
N TYR A 122 -10.14 3.81 -15.19
CA TYR A 122 -10.55 5.05 -14.54
C TYR A 122 -9.52 6.15 -14.80
N THR A 123 -10.02 7.37 -15.03
CA THR A 123 -9.23 8.61 -15.05
C THR A 123 -10.03 9.66 -14.30
N GLY A 124 -9.39 10.33 -13.34
CA GLY A 124 -10.02 11.34 -12.48
C GLY A 124 -9.15 11.66 -11.29
N SER A 125 -9.75 12.14 -10.21
CA SER A 125 -9.05 12.45 -8.97
C SER A 125 -9.60 11.68 -7.79
N ALA A 126 -8.85 11.71 -6.67
CA ALA A 126 -9.26 11.12 -5.41
C ALA A 126 -8.72 11.96 -4.24
N SER A 127 -9.55 12.12 -3.20
CA SER A 127 -9.17 12.75 -1.94
C SER A 127 -7.98 12.04 -1.28
N LEU A 128 -7.17 12.79 -0.53
CA LEU A 128 -6.07 12.23 0.28
C LEU A 128 -6.53 11.28 1.38
N GLU A 129 -7.81 11.32 1.74
CA GLU A 129 -8.41 10.40 2.71
C GLU A 129 -8.61 8.99 2.13
N ASN A 130 -8.62 8.88 0.81
CA ASN A 130 -8.73 7.57 0.17
C ASN A 130 -7.49 6.73 0.42
N ILE A 131 -7.70 5.49 0.80
CA ILE A 131 -6.63 4.55 1.11
C ILE A 131 -6.31 3.71 -0.11
N ILE A 132 -5.04 3.67 -0.48
CA ILE A 132 -4.57 2.71 -1.47
C ILE A 132 -4.51 1.35 -0.79
N GLY A 133 -5.26 0.39 -1.35
CA GLY A 133 -5.41 -0.95 -0.80
C GLY A 133 -4.16 -1.81 -0.98
N ASN A 134 -3.09 -1.48 -0.30
CA ASN A 134 -1.85 -2.25 -0.30
C ASN A 134 -1.78 -3.15 0.93
N TRP A 135 -1.58 -4.43 0.73
CA TRP A 135 -1.56 -5.46 1.78
C TRP A 135 -0.48 -5.26 2.84
N TRP A 136 0.57 -4.48 2.56
CA TRP A 136 1.62 -4.19 3.51
C TRP A 136 1.26 -3.04 4.46
N SER A 137 0.31 -2.18 4.09
CA SER A 137 -0.04 -0.98 4.86
C SER A 137 -1.17 -1.24 5.85
N HIS A 138 -0.95 -0.92 7.12
CA HIS A 138 -2.00 -1.00 8.16
C HIS A 138 -3.19 -0.07 7.91
N LYS A 139 -3.06 0.91 7.04
CA LYS A 139 -4.16 1.83 6.70
C LYS A 139 -5.38 1.07 6.16
N ILE A 140 -5.17 -0.06 5.48
CA ILE A 140 -6.26 -0.89 4.96
C ILE A 140 -7.17 -1.44 6.06
N LEU A 141 -6.69 -1.54 7.30
CA LEU A 141 -7.46 -2.01 8.45
C LEU A 141 -8.22 -0.89 9.16
N GLN A 142 -8.04 0.37 8.76
CA GLN A 142 -8.63 1.55 9.39
C GLN A 142 -9.84 2.08 8.62
N THR A 143 -10.22 1.43 7.52
CA THR A 143 -11.46 1.75 6.79
C THR A 143 -12.66 1.22 7.56
N ASN A 144 -13.55 2.12 8.00
CA ASN A 144 -14.86 1.79 8.55
C ASN A 144 -15.83 1.39 7.43
#